data_70da1fc1aee56e7cd1cfd65ba9b45861
#
_entry.id   70da1fc1aee56e7cd1cfd65ba9b45861
#
_cell.length_a   1.000
_cell.length_b   1.000
_cell.length_c   1.000
_cell.angle_alpha   90.00
_cell.angle_beta   90.00
_cell.angle_gamma   90.00
#
_symmetry.space_group_name_H-M   'P 1'
#
loop_
_entity.id
_entity.type
_entity.pdbx_description
1 polymer ?
#
loop_
_entity_poly.entity_id
_entity_poly.type
_entity_poly.pdbx_seq_one_letter_code
_entity_poly.pdbx_strand_id
1 'polypeptide(L)'
;MIVEIIPCLSDNYSYLIHEKETGTVSIVDPSEFNACDKIINKYKKLDFILNTHHHADHVGANLEFKKKYNSKILGSHADKNRIPGIDILLKENQKYKIGNLEFEVIFVPGHTKGHIAFFFKKEKIAFTGDTLSLIHI
;
A
#
# COMPACT_ATOMS: atom_id res chain seq x y z
N MET A 1 11.43 -2.88 10.20
CA MET A 1 10.16 -2.39 9.61
C MET A 1 9.30 -1.77 10.68
N ILE A 2 8.92 -0.53 10.47
CA ILE A 2 7.97 0.17 11.35
C ILE A 2 6.67 0.35 10.60
N VAL A 3 5.55 0.02 11.24
CA VAL A 3 4.22 0.22 10.66
C VAL A 3 3.44 1.20 11.52
N GLU A 4 2.94 2.27 10.91
CA GLU A 4 2.04 3.21 11.59
C GLU A 4 0.64 3.07 11.01
N ILE A 5 -0.35 2.94 11.87
CA ILE A 5 -1.76 2.83 11.50
C ILE A 5 -2.35 4.23 11.46
N ILE A 6 -2.95 4.59 10.31
CA ILE A 6 -3.51 5.92 10.11
C ILE A 6 -5.03 5.80 9.94
N PRO A 7 -5.83 6.22 10.94
CA PRO A 7 -7.27 6.27 10.76
C PRO A 7 -7.65 7.30 9.69
N CYS A 8 -8.47 6.88 8.74
CA CYS A 8 -8.91 7.72 7.63
C CYS A 8 -10.43 7.63 7.48
N LEU A 9 -11.06 8.74 7.04
CA LEU A 9 -12.50 8.79 6.85
C LEU A 9 -13.21 8.37 8.16
N SER A 10 -14.37 7.73 8.08
CA SER A 10 -15.07 7.27 9.29
C SER A 10 -14.66 5.87 9.74
N ASP A 11 -14.33 4.99 8.80
CA ASP A 11 -14.15 3.56 9.08
C ASP A 11 -12.92 2.92 8.45
N ASN A 12 -12.02 3.71 7.84
CA ASN A 12 -10.90 3.17 7.08
C ASN A 12 -9.57 3.39 7.78
N TYR A 13 -8.62 2.52 7.44
CA TYR A 13 -7.24 2.64 7.91
C TYR A 13 -6.29 2.59 6.73
N SER A 14 -5.30 3.46 6.76
CA SER A 14 -4.14 3.37 5.89
C SER A 14 -2.94 2.97 6.73
N TYR A 15 -1.95 2.33 6.11
CA TYR A 15 -0.79 1.82 6.85
C TYR A 15 0.48 2.39 6.23
N LEU A 16 1.25 3.14 7.05
CA LEU A 16 2.55 3.62 6.62
C LEU A 16 3.62 2.61 7.01
N ILE A 17 4.49 2.29 6.06
CA ILE A 17 5.60 1.36 6.27
C ILE A 17 6.90 2.16 6.13
N HIS A 18 7.70 2.16 7.19
CA HIS A 18 9.02 2.77 7.18
C HIS A 18 10.09 1.70 7.33
N GLU A 19 10.99 1.63 6.35
CA GLU A 19 12.13 0.74 6.36
C GLU A 19 13.39 1.56 6.65
N LYS A 20 14.01 1.32 7.80
CA LYS A 20 15.07 2.20 8.34
C LYS A 20 16.39 2.12 7.60
N GLU A 21 16.77 0.96 7.07
CA GLU A 21 18.09 0.78 6.46
C GLU A 21 18.28 1.62 5.20
N THR A 22 17.26 1.63 4.33
CA THR A 22 17.29 2.41 3.10
C THR A 22 16.58 3.76 3.23
N GLY A 23 15.81 3.94 4.30
CA GLY A 23 14.95 5.11 4.48
C GLY A 23 13.67 5.07 3.63
N THR A 24 13.33 3.93 3.06
CA THR A 24 12.16 3.79 2.19
C THR A 24 10.86 3.98 2.98
N VAL A 25 9.99 4.84 2.47
CA VAL A 25 8.67 5.12 3.05
C VAL A 25 7.59 4.71 2.05
N SER A 26 6.65 3.91 2.50
CA SER A 26 5.56 3.40 1.68
C SER A 26 4.23 3.54 2.42
N ILE A 27 3.14 3.61 1.68
CA ILE A 27 1.81 3.63 2.28
C ILE A 27 0.91 2.61 1.59
N VAL A 28 0.09 1.92 2.36
CA VAL A 28 -0.91 0.98 1.86
C VAL A 28 -2.27 1.65 1.91
N ASP A 29 -2.93 1.69 0.76
CA ASP A 29 -4.30 2.18 0.59
C ASP A 29 -4.54 3.58 1.17
N PRO A 30 -3.91 4.63 0.63
CA PRO A 30 -4.11 5.99 1.13
C PRO A 30 -5.51 6.48 0.78
N SER A 31 -6.41 6.43 1.74
CA SER A 31 -7.83 6.78 1.56
C SER A 31 -8.06 8.28 1.51
N GLU A 32 -7.29 9.04 2.28
CA GLU A 32 -7.50 10.46 2.49
C GLU A 32 -6.16 11.17 2.56
N PHE A 33 -6.03 12.26 1.78
CA PHE A 33 -4.75 12.99 1.69
C PHE A 33 -4.33 13.60 3.03
N ASN A 34 -5.22 14.38 3.66
CA ASN A 34 -4.82 15.16 4.83
C ASN A 34 -4.37 14.31 6.02
N ALA A 35 -5.14 13.28 6.36
CA ALA A 35 -4.81 12.41 7.48
C ALA A 35 -3.50 11.65 7.23
N CYS A 36 -3.31 11.14 6.02
CA CYS A 36 -2.09 10.42 5.66
C CYS A 36 -0.88 11.33 5.54
N ASP A 37 -1.03 12.50 4.91
CA ASP A 37 0.08 13.42 4.70
C ASP A 37 0.64 13.97 6.01
N LYS A 38 -0.20 14.14 7.00
CA LYS A 38 0.23 14.57 8.34
C LYS A 38 1.30 13.62 8.91
N ILE A 39 1.15 12.34 8.67
CA ILE A 39 2.10 11.33 9.14
C ILE A 39 3.29 11.23 8.18
N ILE A 40 3.03 11.18 6.86
CA ILE A 40 4.08 11.05 5.84
C ILE A 40 5.05 12.22 5.90
N ASN A 41 4.54 13.42 6.15
CA ASN A 41 5.37 14.63 6.17
C ASN A 41 6.47 14.60 7.23
N LYS A 42 6.32 13.79 8.26
CA LYS A 42 7.39 13.57 9.26
C LYS A 42 8.64 12.96 8.62
N TYR A 43 8.47 12.18 7.57
CA TYR A 43 9.57 11.55 6.84
C TYR A 43 10.01 12.35 5.62
N LYS A 44 9.22 13.34 5.19
CA LYS A 44 9.48 14.24 4.05
C LYS A 44 9.64 13.51 2.72
N LYS A 45 9.13 12.29 2.60
CA LYS A 45 9.18 11.50 1.36
C LYS A 45 8.11 10.42 1.40
N LEU A 46 7.72 9.97 0.22
CA LEU A 46 6.89 8.81 0.04
C LEU A 46 7.33 8.13 -1.25
N ASP A 47 7.95 6.96 -1.14
CA ASP A 47 8.53 6.26 -2.29
C ASP A 47 7.50 5.43 -3.03
N PHE A 48 6.65 4.72 -2.29
CA PHE A 48 5.70 3.77 -2.87
C PHE A 48 4.31 3.91 -2.28
N ILE A 49 3.31 3.69 -3.14
CA ILE A 49 1.91 3.53 -2.75
C ILE A 49 1.51 2.11 -3.17
N LEU A 50 1.03 1.32 -2.21
CA LEU A 50 0.59 -0.06 -2.43
C LEU A 50 -0.93 -0.11 -2.32
N ASN A 51 -1.61 -0.44 -3.41
CA ASN A 51 -3.07 -0.56 -3.39
C ASN A 51 -3.49 -2.02 -3.40
N THR A 52 -4.33 -2.40 -2.43
CA THR A 52 -4.88 -3.75 -2.35
C THR A 52 -5.97 -3.96 -3.38
N HIS A 53 -6.75 -2.91 -3.68
CA HIS A 53 -7.82 -2.93 -4.68
C HIS A 53 -8.18 -1.50 -5.11
N HIS A 54 -9.16 -1.37 -6.01
CA HIS A 54 -9.45 -0.10 -6.67
C HIS A 54 -10.60 0.73 -6.07
N HIS A 55 -11.22 0.29 -4.97
CA HIS A 55 -12.30 1.04 -4.35
C HIS A 55 -11.82 2.44 -3.94
N ALA A 56 -12.68 3.45 -4.13
CA ALA A 56 -12.31 4.84 -3.90
C ALA A 56 -11.77 5.13 -2.50
N ASP A 57 -12.30 4.43 -1.50
CA ASP A 57 -11.86 4.55 -0.11
C ASP A 57 -10.46 3.94 0.17
N HIS A 58 -9.84 3.34 -0.84
CA HIS A 58 -8.48 2.79 -0.74
C HIS A 58 -7.48 3.43 -1.70
N VAL A 59 -7.96 4.18 -2.70
CA VAL A 59 -7.10 4.84 -3.69
C VAL A 59 -7.30 6.35 -3.76
N GLY A 60 -8.12 6.90 -2.86
CA GLY A 60 -8.58 8.28 -2.93
C GLY A 60 -7.49 9.34 -2.99
N ALA A 61 -6.36 9.10 -2.37
CA ALA A 61 -5.26 10.06 -2.33
C ALA A 61 -4.09 9.73 -3.28
N ASN A 62 -4.23 8.70 -4.12
CA ASN A 62 -3.14 8.24 -4.99
C ASN A 62 -2.51 9.38 -5.83
N LEU A 63 -3.32 10.10 -6.57
CA LEU A 63 -2.81 11.13 -7.49
C LEU A 63 -2.22 12.32 -6.76
N GLU A 64 -2.79 12.72 -5.64
CA GLU A 64 -2.26 13.82 -4.83
C GLU A 64 -0.87 13.49 -4.27
N PHE A 65 -0.69 12.26 -3.77
CA PHE A 65 0.61 11.83 -3.28
C PHE A 65 1.62 11.64 -4.39
N LYS A 66 1.20 11.10 -5.53
CA LYS A 66 2.07 10.97 -6.68
C LYS A 66 2.58 12.34 -7.14
N LYS A 67 1.72 13.33 -7.15
CA LYS A 67 2.08 14.70 -7.50
C LYS A 67 3.04 15.32 -6.49
N LYS A 68 2.77 15.15 -5.19
CA LYS A 68 3.56 15.77 -4.14
C LYS A 68 4.94 15.13 -3.97
N TYR A 69 5.01 13.79 -3.97
CA TYR A 69 6.22 13.04 -3.62
C TYR A 69 6.84 12.28 -4.77
N ASN A 70 6.23 12.30 -5.94
CA ASN A 70 6.66 11.51 -7.09
C ASN A 70 6.70 9.99 -6.78
N SER A 71 5.72 9.53 -6.00
CA SER A 71 5.62 8.14 -5.57
C SER A 71 5.30 7.19 -6.72
N LYS A 72 5.77 5.94 -6.63
CA LYS A 72 5.39 4.87 -7.55
C LYS A 72 4.18 4.12 -6.98
N ILE A 73 3.17 3.92 -7.80
CA ILE A 73 1.92 3.28 -7.40
C ILE A 73 1.92 1.84 -7.89
N LEU A 74 1.77 0.90 -6.95
CA LEU A 74 1.76 -0.53 -7.19
C LEU A 74 0.37 -1.09 -6.94
N GLY A 75 -0.10 -1.94 -7.83
CA GLY A 75 -1.38 -2.59 -7.68
C GLY A 75 -1.52 -3.79 -8.60
N SER A 76 -2.64 -4.48 -8.52
CA SER A 76 -2.91 -5.66 -9.34
C SER A 76 -2.94 -5.32 -10.83
N HIS A 77 -2.31 -6.16 -11.63
CA HIS A 77 -2.42 -6.13 -13.09
C HIS A 77 -3.90 -6.12 -13.55
N ALA A 78 -4.76 -6.84 -12.83
CA ALA A 78 -6.19 -6.90 -13.15
C ALA A 78 -6.90 -5.55 -13.01
N ASP A 79 -6.35 -4.63 -12.20
CA ASP A 79 -6.92 -3.31 -11.97
C ASP A 79 -6.17 -2.21 -12.72
N LYS A 80 -5.46 -2.55 -13.77
CA LYS A 80 -4.68 -1.64 -14.61
C LYS A 80 -5.43 -0.36 -14.98
N ASN A 81 -6.73 -0.48 -15.33
CA ASN A 81 -7.53 0.65 -15.78
C ASN A 81 -8.40 1.27 -14.66
N ARG A 82 -8.29 0.78 -13.43
CA ARG A 82 -9.16 1.19 -12.32
C ARG A 82 -8.41 1.89 -11.20
N ILE A 83 -7.12 1.64 -11.05
CA ILE A 83 -6.29 2.29 -10.03
C ILE A 83 -5.68 3.55 -10.62
N PRO A 84 -6.03 4.74 -10.08
CA PRO A 84 -5.50 6.01 -10.59
C PRO A 84 -3.98 6.07 -10.48
N GLY A 85 -3.33 6.36 -11.60
CA GLY A 85 -1.89 6.61 -11.63
C GLY A 85 -1.00 5.38 -11.47
N ILE A 86 -1.53 4.17 -11.61
CA ILE A 86 -0.76 2.94 -11.41
C ILE A 86 0.50 2.91 -12.30
N ASP A 87 1.63 2.59 -11.69
CA ASP A 87 2.93 2.50 -12.35
C ASP A 87 3.42 1.07 -12.50
N ILE A 88 3.25 0.27 -11.47
CA ILE A 88 3.79 -1.09 -11.40
C ILE A 88 2.63 -2.08 -11.28
N LEU A 89 2.50 -2.94 -12.29
CA LEU A 89 1.44 -3.93 -12.39
C LEU A 89 1.92 -5.25 -11.78
N LEU A 90 1.24 -5.71 -10.74
CA LEU A 90 1.63 -6.90 -10.00
C LEU A 90 0.76 -8.09 -10.39
N LYS A 91 1.38 -9.25 -10.49
CA LYS A 91 0.72 -10.52 -10.81
C LYS A 91 0.68 -11.42 -9.58
N GLU A 92 -0.22 -12.39 -9.58
CA GLU A 92 -0.31 -13.37 -8.51
C GLU A 92 1.03 -14.06 -8.25
N ASN A 93 1.37 -14.23 -7.00
CA ASN A 93 2.61 -14.85 -6.53
C ASN A 93 3.90 -14.10 -6.90
N GLN A 94 3.80 -12.92 -7.48
CA GLN A 94 4.96 -12.10 -7.79
C GLN A 94 5.59 -11.59 -6.49
N LYS A 95 6.92 -11.59 -6.45
CA LYS A 95 7.68 -10.97 -5.35
C LYS A 95 8.22 -9.63 -5.81
N TYR A 96 8.21 -8.66 -4.91
CA TYR A 96 8.71 -7.31 -5.19
C TYR A 96 9.35 -6.73 -3.95
N LYS A 97 10.36 -5.88 -4.15
CA LYS A 97 11.06 -5.22 -3.03
C LYS A 97 10.76 -3.73 -2.98
N ILE A 98 10.45 -3.25 -1.79
CA ILE A 98 10.41 -1.83 -1.47
C ILE A 98 11.52 -1.55 -0.45
N GLY A 99 12.62 -0.93 -0.91
CA GLY A 99 13.84 -0.89 -0.10
C GLY A 99 14.36 -2.29 0.13
N ASN A 100 14.62 -2.66 1.39
CA ASN A 100 15.04 -4.02 1.76
C ASN A 100 13.89 -4.92 2.19
N LEU A 101 12.65 -4.46 2.05
CA LEU A 101 11.47 -5.26 2.39
C LEU A 101 10.93 -5.96 1.14
N GLU A 102 10.84 -7.28 1.20
CA GLU A 102 10.26 -8.07 0.13
C GLU A 102 8.84 -8.50 0.51
N PHE A 103 7.90 -8.32 -0.40
CA PHE A 103 6.55 -8.87 -0.25
C PHE A 103 6.21 -9.81 -1.40
N GLU A 104 5.27 -10.69 -1.15
CA GLU A 104 4.67 -11.56 -2.15
C GLU A 104 3.22 -11.11 -2.36
N VAL A 105 2.79 -11.10 -3.63
CA VAL A 105 1.42 -10.73 -4.00
C VAL A 105 0.53 -11.96 -3.89
N ILE A 106 -0.51 -11.86 -3.09
CA ILE A 106 -1.49 -12.95 -2.90
C ILE A 106 -2.86 -12.43 -3.35
N PHE A 107 -3.50 -13.13 -4.27
CA PHE A 107 -4.85 -12.78 -4.70
C PHE A 107 -5.86 -13.15 -3.63
N VAL A 108 -6.77 -12.22 -3.36
CA VAL A 108 -7.83 -12.41 -2.36
C VAL A 108 -9.16 -12.56 -3.11
N PRO A 109 -9.71 -13.77 -3.18
CA PRO A 109 -10.99 -13.98 -3.88
C PRO A 109 -12.17 -13.42 -3.09
N GLY A 110 -13.22 -13.03 -3.80
CA GLY A 110 -14.51 -12.71 -3.21
C GLY A 110 -14.89 -11.23 -3.16
N HIS A 111 -13.98 -10.28 -3.38
CA HIS A 111 -14.30 -8.85 -3.41
C HIS A 111 -14.31 -8.29 -4.82
N THR A 112 -13.14 -8.12 -5.41
CA THR A 112 -12.98 -7.68 -6.80
C THR A 112 -11.98 -8.61 -7.48
N LYS A 113 -11.94 -8.61 -8.81
CA LYS A 113 -10.98 -9.46 -9.54
C LYS A 113 -9.54 -9.08 -9.23
N GLY A 114 -9.29 -7.83 -8.92
CA GLY A 114 -7.95 -7.31 -8.68
C GLY A 114 -7.60 -7.14 -7.22
N HIS A 115 -8.37 -7.70 -6.29
CA HIS A 115 -8.07 -7.57 -4.87
C HIS A 115 -6.88 -8.45 -4.51
N ILE A 116 -5.81 -7.82 -4.02
CA ILE A 116 -4.59 -8.51 -3.63
C ILE A 116 -4.21 -8.16 -2.19
N ALA A 117 -3.45 -9.04 -1.57
CA ALA A 117 -2.79 -8.78 -0.30
C ALA A 117 -1.29 -8.69 -0.51
N PHE A 118 -0.63 -7.88 0.30
CA PHE A 118 0.83 -7.76 0.32
C PHE A 118 1.36 -8.52 1.52
N PHE A 119 2.01 -9.65 1.26
CA PHE A 119 2.51 -10.52 2.29
C PHE A 119 4.02 -10.35 2.47
N PHE A 120 4.41 -9.73 3.58
CA PHE A 120 5.81 -9.60 3.99
C PHE A 120 6.17 -10.82 4.84
N LYS A 121 6.59 -11.88 4.17
CA LYS A 121 6.79 -13.20 4.78
C LYS A 121 7.81 -13.18 5.90
N LYS A 122 8.93 -12.49 5.69
CA LYS A 122 10.01 -12.41 6.68
C LYS A 122 9.55 -11.71 7.96
N GLU A 123 8.75 -10.66 7.83
CA GLU A 123 8.20 -9.90 8.95
C GLU A 123 6.92 -10.52 9.52
N LYS A 124 6.34 -11.50 8.81
CA LYS A 124 5.08 -12.17 9.18
C LYS A 124 3.90 -11.22 9.25
N ILE A 125 3.82 -10.28 8.30
CA ILE A 125 2.77 -9.28 8.22
C ILE A 125 2.13 -9.35 6.84
N ALA A 126 0.78 -9.32 6.80
CA ALA A 126 0.03 -9.21 5.56
C ALA A 126 -0.93 -8.02 5.63
N PHE A 127 -0.92 -7.22 4.57
CA PHE A 127 -1.89 -6.14 4.37
C PHE A 127 -2.96 -6.63 3.41
N THR A 128 -4.18 -6.79 3.91
CA THR A 128 -5.27 -7.44 3.17
C THR A 128 -6.34 -6.48 2.64
N GLY A 129 -6.16 -5.19 2.89
CA GLY A 129 -7.07 -4.14 2.44
C GLY A 129 -7.87 -3.53 3.58
N ASP A 130 -8.64 -4.33 4.29
CA ASP A 130 -9.45 -3.81 5.39
C ASP A 130 -8.75 -3.90 6.74
N THR A 131 -7.81 -4.82 6.88
CA THR A 131 -7.10 -5.03 8.14
C THR A 131 -5.63 -5.36 7.92
N LEU A 132 -4.83 -5.05 8.94
CA LEU A 132 -3.49 -5.57 9.08
C LEU A 132 -3.59 -6.93 9.76
N SER A 133 -3.05 -7.96 9.14
CA SER A 133 -3.02 -9.30 9.74
C SER A 133 -1.60 -9.69 10.08
N LEU A 134 -1.37 -10.01 11.36
CA LEU A 134 -0.15 -10.68 11.78
C LEU A 134 -0.31 -12.17 11.53
N ILE A 135 0.59 -12.72 10.73
CA ILE A 135 0.53 -14.14 10.40
C ILE A 135 1.52 -14.88 11.29
N HIS A 136 1.01 -15.72 12.16
CA HIS A 136 1.82 -16.62 12.95
C HIS A 136 2.00 -17.93 12.19
N ILE A 137 3.21 -18.18 11.79
CA ILE A 137 3.56 -19.43 11.11
C ILE A 137 4.27 -20.32 12.11
#